data_867e742bb13939cba8305afedf3b1400
#
_entry.id   867e742bb13939cba8305afedf3b1400
#
_cell.length_a   1.000
_cell.length_b   1.000
_cell.length_c   1.000
_cell.angle_alpha   90.00
_cell.angle_beta   90.00
_cell.angle_gamma   90.00
#
_symmetry.space_group_name_H-M   'P 1'
#
loop_
_entity.id
_entity.type
_entity.pdbx_description
1 polymer ?
#
loop_
_entity_poly.entity_id
_entity_poly.type
_entity_poly.pdbx_seq_one_letter_code
_entity_poly.pdbx_strand_id
1 'polypeptide(L)'
;IKGVSDHFFPCYSAWERVGEGALREVYNCIDYDALGHPLYVVRNEGKTVYLWSYNYLHLAAEIKGATISEVRTAMGGDLVPFMQAGTPDRAKLVRLRASLPQAQITSYTYQPMTGVTSVTDPCGVVSYYEYDLLQRLNRQKDNYGRTIKAYDYRYSVNSY
;
A
#
# COMPACT_ATOMS: atom_id res chain seq x y z
N ILE A 1 -25.19 15.61 18.41
CA ILE A 1 -24.68 14.23 18.26
C ILE A 1 -24.81 13.92 16.80
N LYS A 2 -23.71 14.03 16.04
CA LYS A 2 -23.67 13.64 14.62
C LYS A 2 -23.52 12.13 14.59
N GLY A 3 -24.42 11.45 13.88
CA GLY A 3 -24.43 10.01 13.73
C GLY A 3 -23.13 9.51 13.13
N VAL A 4 -22.46 8.65 13.89
CA VAL A 4 -21.45 7.74 13.38
C VAL A 4 -22.24 6.72 12.57
N SER A 5 -21.97 6.64 11.28
CA SER A 5 -22.52 5.55 10.48
C SER A 5 -21.83 4.27 10.96
N ASP A 6 -22.56 3.45 11.70
CA ASP A 6 -22.11 2.14 12.16
C ASP A 6 -21.97 1.18 10.97
N HIS A 7 -20.90 1.35 10.20
CA HIS A 7 -20.46 0.30 9.33
C HIS A 7 -19.58 -0.64 10.16
N PHE A 8 -20.22 -1.69 10.65
CA PHE A 8 -19.52 -2.81 11.29
C PHE A 8 -18.74 -3.56 10.21
N PHE A 9 -17.46 -3.25 10.07
CA PHE A 9 -16.55 -4.15 9.38
C PHE A 9 -16.11 -5.24 10.36
N PRO A 10 -16.26 -6.53 10.02
CA PRO A 10 -15.88 -7.60 10.92
C PRO A 10 -14.38 -7.55 11.19
N CYS A 11 -14.02 -7.60 12.46
CA CYS A 11 -12.62 -7.84 12.85
C CYS A 11 -12.27 -9.27 12.43
N TYR A 12 -11.52 -9.43 11.33
CA TYR A 12 -11.04 -10.73 10.89
C TYR A 12 -9.80 -11.09 11.71
N SER A 13 -9.93 -12.09 12.57
CA SER A 13 -8.80 -12.77 13.16
C SER A 13 -8.65 -14.15 12.54
N ALA A 14 -7.44 -14.50 12.13
CA ALA A 14 -7.11 -15.86 11.71
C ALA A 14 -6.34 -16.56 12.84
N TRP A 15 -6.68 -17.81 13.06
CA TRP A 15 -6.10 -18.63 14.12
C TRP A 15 -5.45 -19.87 13.51
N GLU A 16 -4.25 -20.19 13.95
CA GLU A 16 -3.53 -21.40 13.56
C GLU A 16 -3.43 -22.34 14.77
N ARG A 17 -3.62 -23.65 14.53
CA ARG A 17 -3.41 -24.65 15.56
C ARG A 17 -1.91 -24.92 15.71
N VAL A 18 -1.38 -24.71 16.91
CA VAL A 18 0.01 -24.99 17.26
C VAL A 18 0.03 -26.15 18.25
N GLY A 19 0.49 -27.34 17.80
CA GLY A 19 0.54 -28.55 18.61
C GLY A 19 -0.85 -29.10 19.01
N GLU A 20 -0.89 -29.95 20.02
CA GLU A 20 -2.12 -30.58 20.52
C GLU A 20 -2.99 -29.57 21.31
N GLY A 21 -3.78 -28.78 20.59
CA GLY A 21 -4.90 -28.01 21.17
C GLY A 21 -4.68 -26.53 21.43
N ALA A 22 -3.48 -25.98 21.26
CA ALA A 22 -3.26 -24.53 21.37
C ALA A 22 -3.64 -23.82 20.05
N LEU A 23 -4.42 -22.74 20.15
CA LEU A 23 -4.72 -21.83 19.03
C LEU A 23 -3.85 -20.58 19.20
N ARG A 24 -3.15 -20.19 18.15
CA ARG A 24 -2.41 -18.95 18.07
C ARG A 24 -3.08 -17.99 17.06
N GLU A 25 -3.35 -16.76 17.50
CA GLU A 25 -3.82 -15.72 16.59
C GLU A 25 -2.71 -15.35 15.62
N VAL A 26 -2.96 -15.55 14.32
CA VAL A 26 -1.99 -15.31 13.26
C VAL A 26 -2.16 -13.93 12.65
N TYR A 27 -3.39 -13.41 12.69
CA TYR A 27 -3.77 -12.18 12.01
C TYR A 27 -4.94 -11.53 12.72
N ASN A 28 -4.82 -10.22 12.99
CA ASN A 28 -5.91 -9.39 13.50
C ASN A 28 -5.94 -8.06 12.75
N CYS A 29 -7.04 -7.74 12.09
CA CYS A 29 -7.27 -6.45 11.50
C CYS A 29 -8.02 -5.57 12.50
N ILE A 30 -7.39 -4.49 12.95
CA ILE A 30 -7.86 -3.67 14.08
C ILE A 30 -8.58 -2.41 13.60
N ASP A 31 -8.27 -1.90 12.41
CA ASP A 31 -8.85 -0.65 11.90
C ASP A 31 -9.07 -0.73 10.38
N TYR A 32 -10.13 -0.08 9.91
CA TYR A 32 -10.55 -0.06 8.52
C TYR A 32 -10.85 1.38 8.07
N ASP A 33 -10.76 1.63 6.77
CA ASP A 33 -11.26 2.86 6.18
C ASP A 33 -12.78 2.82 5.95
N ALA A 34 -13.34 3.91 5.42
CA ALA A 34 -14.77 4.04 5.18
C ALA A 34 -15.32 3.06 4.12
N LEU A 35 -14.46 2.46 3.29
CA LEU A 35 -14.83 1.48 2.26
C LEU A 35 -14.54 0.03 2.68
N GLY A 36 -13.99 -0.18 3.89
CA GLY A 36 -13.68 -1.51 4.43
C GLY A 36 -12.30 -2.03 4.06
N HIS A 37 -11.41 -1.20 3.56
CA HIS A 37 -10.03 -1.60 3.37
C HIS A 37 -9.29 -1.60 4.71
N PRO A 38 -8.42 -2.58 4.98
CA PRO A 38 -7.64 -2.62 6.19
C PRO A 38 -6.72 -1.41 6.29
N LEU A 39 -6.76 -0.71 7.43
CA LEU A 39 -5.83 0.38 7.76
C LEU A 39 -4.73 -0.09 8.70
N TYR A 40 -5.07 -0.91 9.68
CA TYR A 40 -4.12 -1.38 10.68
C TYR A 40 -4.29 -2.86 10.96
N VAL A 41 -3.21 -3.58 10.79
CA VAL A 41 -3.16 -5.03 10.92
C VAL A 41 -2.03 -5.42 11.85
N VAL A 42 -2.34 -6.28 12.82
CA VAL A 42 -1.35 -6.93 13.69
C VAL A 42 -1.27 -8.40 13.31
N ARG A 43 -0.05 -8.87 13.05
CA ARG A 43 0.29 -10.29 12.88
C ARG A 43 1.28 -10.66 13.97
N ASN A 44 1.40 -11.93 14.29
CA ASN A 44 2.20 -12.51 15.38
C ASN A 44 3.43 -11.71 15.87
N GLU A 45 4.22 -11.16 14.98
CA GLU A 45 5.48 -10.49 15.29
C GLU A 45 5.54 -9.06 14.69
N GLY A 46 4.48 -8.59 14.06
CA GLY A 46 4.54 -7.31 13.38
C GLY A 46 3.22 -6.60 13.23
N LYS A 47 3.31 -5.28 13.26
CA LYS A 47 2.22 -4.35 12.99
C LYS A 47 2.46 -3.70 11.64
N THR A 48 1.38 -3.55 10.86
CA THR A 48 1.42 -2.94 9.54
C THR A 48 0.27 -1.95 9.39
N VAL A 49 0.58 -0.74 8.93
CA VAL A 49 -0.41 0.25 8.54
C VAL A 49 -0.43 0.34 7.03
N TYR A 50 -1.62 0.38 6.46
CA TYR A 50 -1.87 0.57 5.04
C TYR A 50 -2.47 1.95 4.81
N LEU A 51 -1.85 2.77 3.98
CA LEU A 51 -2.38 4.06 3.56
C LEU A 51 -2.91 3.95 2.13
N TRP A 52 -4.22 4.11 2.00
CA TRP A 52 -4.90 4.16 0.73
C TRP A 52 -4.92 5.58 0.18
N SER A 53 -5.07 5.75 -1.13
CA SER A 53 -5.25 7.03 -1.81
C SER A 53 -5.98 6.80 -3.14
N TYR A 54 -5.96 7.77 -4.05
CA TYR A 54 -6.70 7.69 -5.32
C TYR A 54 -8.21 7.45 -5.08
N ASN A 55 -8.82 8.25 -4.18
CA ASN A 55 -10.18 8.04 -3.70
C ASN A 55 -10.39 6.64 -3.10
N TYR A 56 -9.47 6.20 -2.23
CA TYR A 56 -9.41 4.87 -1.58
C TYR A 56 -9.14 3.69 -2.53
N LEU A 57 -8.93 3.90 -3.83
CA LEU A 57 -8.85 2.81 -4.81
C LEU A 57 -7.52 2.08 -4.82
N HIS A 58 -6.43 2.74 -4.43
CA HIS A 58 -5.09 2.16 -4.51
C HIS A 58 -4.29 2.34 -3.23
N LEU A 59 -3.50 1.32 -2.89
CA LEU A 59 -2.57 1.36 -1.78
C LEU A 59 -1.42 2.32 -2.09
N ALA A 60 -1.35 3.44 -1.37
CA ALA A 60 -0.28 4.43 -1.56
C ALA A 60 0.96 4.13 -0.72
N ALA A 61 0.81 3.53 0.47
CA ALA A 61 1.95 3.08 1.27
C ALA A 61 1.61 1.92 2.19
N GLU A 62 2.60 1.04 2.39
CA GLU A 62 2.65 -0.01 3.41
C GLU A 62 3.72 0.38 4.43
N ILE A 63 3.34 0.44 5.71
CA ILE A 63 4.22 0.87 6.82
C ILE A 63 4.30 -0.27 7.83
N LYS A 64 5.44 -0.95 7.90
CA LYS A 64 5.72 -2.01 8.87
C LYS A 64 6.48 -1.46 10.07
N GLY A 65 6.13 -1.91 11.26
CA GLY A 65 6.81 -1.55 12.51
C GLY A 65 6.28 -0.28 13.19
N ALA A 66 5.27 0.39 12.63
CA ALA A 66 4.60 1.54 13.25
C ALA A 66 3.14 1.24 13.59
N THR A 67 2.59 1.93 14.58
CA THR A 67 1.17 1.93 14.94
C THR A 67 0.40 2.93 14.09
N ILE A 68 -0.92 2.74 14.01
CA ILE A 68 -1.80 3.69 13.32
C ILE A 68 -1.75 5.09 13.96
N SER A 69 -1.58 5.19 15.28
CA SER A 69 -1.45 6.46 16.01
C SER A 69 -0.17 7.22 15.62
N GLU A 70 0.97 6.53 15.53
CA GLU A 70 2.25 7.11 15.08
C GLU A 70 2.14 7.60 13.64
N VAL A 71 1.52 6.82 12.75
CA VAL A 71 1.29 7.21 11.36
C VAL A 71 0.35 8.40 11.25
N ARG A 72 -0.76 8.42 11.99
CA ARG A 72 -1.66 9.58 12.03
C ARG A 72 -0.93 10.84 12.47
N THR A 73 -0.15 10.78 13.54
CA THR A 73 0.65 11.91 14.02
C THR A 73 1.62 12.41 12.95
N ALA A 74 2.37 11.52 12.31
CA ALA A 74 3.32 11.85 11.26
C ALA A 74 2.66 12.44 10.00
N MET A 75 1.40 12.07 9.72
CA MET A 75 0.60 12.57 8.58
C MET A 75 -0.17 13.86 8.88
N GLY A 76 -0.13 14.36 10.12
CA GLY A 76 -0.82 15.58 10.55
C GLY A 76 -2.21 15.34 11.15
N GLY A 77 -2.51 14.11 11.59
CA GLY A 77 -3.71 13.73 12.35
C GLY A 77 -4.72 12.97 11.51
N ASP A 78 -5.50 13.65 10.68
CA ASP A 78 -6.54 13.01 9.87
C ASP A 78 -5.98 12.42 8.57
N LEU A 79 -6.29 11.14 8.31
CA LEU A 79 -5.88 10.43 7.09
C LEU A 79 -6.88 10.57 5.94
N VAL A 80 -8.13 10.97 6.25
CA VAL A 80 -9.21 11.05 5.26
C VAL A 80 -8.85 11.95 4.05
N PRO A 81 -8.31 13.17 4.24
CA PRO A 81 -7.93 14.02 3.11
C PRO A 81 -6.85 13.39 2.19
N PHE A 82 -5.93 12.60 2.77
CA PHE A 82 -4.93 11.87 1.99
C PHE A 82 -5.57 10.73 1.20
N MET A 83 -6.50 9.99 1.81
CA MET A 83 -7.16 8.86 1.18
C MET A 83 -8.12 9.29 0.05
N GLN A 84 -8.80 10.41 0.21
CA GLN A 84 -9.71 10.99 -0.78
C GLN A 84 -8.98 11.71 -1.92
N ALA A 85 -7.68 11.97 -1.80
CA ALA A 85 -6.92 12.63 -2.86
C ALA A 85 -6.89 11.77 -4.13
N GLY A 86 -7.09 12.39 -5.30
CA GLY A 86 -6.98 11.71 -6.60
C GLY A 86 -5.58 11.21 -6.93
N THR A 87 -4.57 11.74 -6.24
CA THR A 87 -3.17 11.28 -6.26
C THR A 87 -2.57 11.45 -4.86
N PRO A 88 -1.67 10.55 -4.41
CA PRO A 88 -1.06 10.66 -3.09
C PRO A 88 -0.16 11.90 -3.00
N ASP A 89 -0.25 12.61 -1.88
CA ASP A 89 0.65 13.71 -1.56
C ASP A 89 2.07 13.15 -1.26
N ARG A 90 2.97 13.32 -2.23
CA ARG A 90 4.35 12.85 -2.11
C ARG A 90 5.12 13.54 -0.98
N ALA A 91 4.85 14.82 -0.71
CA ALA A 91 5.51 15.54 0.37
C ALA A 91 5.13 14.94 1.73
N LYS A 92 3.89 14.53 1.91
CA LYS A 92 3.45 13.81 3.12
C LYS A 92 4.14 12.45 3.26
N LEU A 93 4.32 11.70 2.17
CA LEU A 93 5.04 10.42 2.20
C LEU A 93 6.52 10.58 2.53
N VAL A 94 7.17 11.64 2.04
CA VAL A 94 8.56 11.97 2.40
C VAL A 94 8.66 12.33 3.89
N ARG A 95 7.76 13.17 4.40
CA ARG A 95 7.71 13.52 5.83
C ARG A 95 7.44 12.31 6.70
N LEU A 96 6.55 11.42 6.29
CA LEU A 96 6.25 10.18 6.98
C LEU A 96 7.51 9.33 7.19
N ARG A 97 8.34 9.17 6.15
CA ARG A 97 9.62 8.46 6.24
C ARG A 97 10.58 9.13 7.22
N ALA A 98 10.68 10.45 7.20
CA ALA A 98 11.54 11.20 8.10
C ALA A 98 11.06 11.13 9.56
N SER A 99 9.75 11.08 9.79
CA SER A 99 9.14 11.03 11.13
C SER A 99 9.17 9.65 11.76
N LEU A 100 9.29 8.58 10.97
CA LEU A 100 9.26 7.18 11.43
C LEU A 100 10.50 6.41 10.94
N PRO A 101 11.71 6.79 11.35
CA PRO A 101 12.95 6.19 10.84
C PRO A 101 13.10 4.71 11.21
N GLN A 102 12.40 4.24 12.24
CA GLN A 102 12.38 2.83 12.66
C GLN A 102 11.42 1.96 11.82
N ALA A 103 10.51 2.58 11.05
CA ALA A 103 9.51 1.86 10.27
C ALA A 103 10.03 1.54 8.87
N GLN A 104 9.65 0.39 8.35
CA GLN A 104 9.88 0.02 6.96
C GLN A 104 8.69 0.51 6.12
N ILE A 105 8.94 1.51 5.29
CA ILE A 105 7.90 2.15 4.49
C ILE A 105 8.13 1.86 3.01
N THR A 106 7.20 1.14 2.39
CA THR A 106 7.13 0.99 0.93
C THR A 106 5.99 1.86 0.41
N SER A 107 6.24 2.67 -0.61
CA SER A 107 5.20 3.53 -1.19
C SER A 107 5.08 3.32 -2.70
N TYR A 108 3.86 3.56 -3.19
CA TYR A 108 3.47 3.23 -4.55
C TYR A 108 2.84 4.46 -5.23
N THR A 109 3.05 4.60 -6.53
CA THR A 109 2.28 5.50 -7.38
C THR A 109 1.66 4.72 -8.52
N TYR A 110 0.52 5.20 -9.01
CA TYR A 110 -0.24 4.52 -10.05
C TYR A 110 -0.60 5.50 -11.17
N GLN A 111 -0.73 4.94 -12.36
CA GLN A 111 -1.51 5.51 -13.43
C GLN A 111 -2.88 4.83 -13.40
N PRO A 112 -3.99 5.58 -13.20
CA PRO A 112 -5.32 5.00 -13.19
C PRO A 112 -5.56 4.09 -14.40
N MET A 113 -6.21 2.95 -14.18
CA MET A 113 -6.54 1.93 -15.18
C MET A 113 -5.35 1.23 -15.87
N THR A 114 -4.11 1.61 -15.57
CA THR A 114 -2.91 1.01 -16.17
C THR A 114 -2.16 0.16 -15.17
N GLY A 115 -1.74 0.74 -14.05
CA GLY A 115 -1.00 0.00 -13.03
C GLY A 115 -0.03 0.87 -12.23
N VAL A 116 0.87 0.21 -11.51
CA VAL A 116 1.91 0.84 -10.68
C VAL A 116 2.93 1.53 -11.56
N THR A 117 3.16 2.83 -11.35
CA THR A 117 4.17 3.60 -12.09
C THR A 117 5.48 3.76 -11.33
N SER A 118 5.44 3.72 -10.00
CA SER A 118 6.69 3.64 -9.21
C SER A 118 6.46 2.92 -7.89
N VAL A 119 7.53 2.29 -7.41
CA VAL A 119 7.64 1.72 -6.07
C VAL A 119 8.88 2.32 -5.42
N THR A 120 8.71 2.90 -4.22
CA THR A 120 9.83 3.34 -3.40
C THR A 120 9.96 2.36 -2.23
N ASP A 121 11.07 1.69 -2.12
CA ASP A 121 11.35 0.70 -1.08
C ASP A 121 11.63 1.36 0.29
N PRO A 122 11.80 0.59 1.38
CA PRO A 122 12.13 1.13 2.70
C PRO A 122 13.46 1.89 2.76
N CYS A 123 14.40 1.58 1.89
CA CYS A 123 15.70 2.26 1.79
C CYS A 123 15.60 3.57 0.98
N GLY A 124 14.43 3.89 0.40
CA GLY A 124 14.22 5.07 -0.43
C GLY A 124 14.63 4.88 -1.90
N VAL A 125 14.99 3.66 -2.31
CA VAL A 125 15.31 3.35 -3.71
C VAL A 125 14.02 3.26 -4.51
N VAL A 126 13.98 3.93 -5.67
CA VAL A 126 12.80 3.98 -6.53
C VAL A 126 12.98 3.08 -7.74
N SER A 127 11.99 2.24 -8.00
CA SER A 127 11.81 1.53 -9.26
C SER A 127 10.65 2.15 -10.03
N TYR A 128 10.84 2.39 -11.33
CA TYR A 128 9.82 2.94 -12.22
C TYR A 128 9.34 1.88 -13.21
N TYR A 129 8.05 1.95 -13.55
CA TYR A 129 7.38 1.03 -14.46
C TYR A 129 6.74 1.82 -15.59
N GLU A 130 7.07 1.47 -16.83
CA GLU A 130 6.53 2.07 -18.05
C GLU A 130 5.68 1.06 -18.80
N TYR A 131 4.59 1.52 -19.38
CA TYR A 131 3.61 0.71 -20.07
C TYR A 131 3.54 1.10 -21.55
N ASP A 132 3.20 0.15 -22.41
CA ASP A 132 2.94 0.40 -23.82
C ASP A 132 1.55 0.97 -24.06
N LEU A 133 1.20 1.27 -25.30
CA LEU A 133 -0.09 1.79 -25.70
C LEU A 133 -1.27 0.85 -25.41
N LEU A 134 -1.00 -0.44 -25.21
CA LEU A 134 -1.96 -1.45 -24.83
C LEU A 134 -2.00 -1.67 -23.30
N GLN A 135 -1.37 -0.77 -22.52
CA GLN A 135 -1.31 -0.80 -21.05
C GLN A 135 -0.61 -2.06 -20.49
N ARG A 136 0.30 -2.66 -21.26
CA ARG A 136 1.14 -3.78 -20.81
C ARG A 136 2.48 -3.23 -20.34
N LEU A 137 3.04 -3.84 -19.29
CA LEU A 137 4.36 -3.46 -18.77
C LEU A 137 5.42 -3.59 -19.86
N ASN A 138 6.02 -2.48 -20.25
CA ASN A 138 7.05 -2.42 -21.29
C ASN A 138 8.45 -2.39 -20.70
N ARG A 139 8.67 -1.58 -19.66
CA ARG A 139 10.00 -1.41 -19.06
C ARG A 139 9.93 -1.26 -17.56
N GLN A 140 10.97 -1.75 -16.89
CA GLN A 140 11.29 -1.40 -15.51
C GLN A 140 12.62 -0.64 -15.51
N LYS A 141 12.66 0.49 -14.79
CA LYS A 141 13.83 1.35 -14.66
C LYS A 141 14.27 1.47 -13.20
N ASP A 142 15.56 1.68 -12.99
CA ASP A 142 16.13 1.98 -11.68
C ASP A 142 15.94 3.46 -11.30
N ASN A 143 16.42 3.81 -10.10
CA ASN A 143 16.40 5.16 -9.54
C ASN A 143 17.13 6.22 -10.41
N TYR A 144 18.00 5.78 -11.32
CA TYR A 144 18.74 6.64 -12.25
C TYR A 144 18.12 6.69 -13.65
N GLY A 145 16.95 6.06 -13.83
CA GLY A 145 16.25 6.01 -15.11
C GLY A 145 16.81 4.98 -16.11
N ARG A 146 17.75 4.13 -15.68
CA ARG A 146 18.33 3.08 -16.54
C ARG A 146 17.38 1.89 -16.61
N THR A 147 17.19 1.33 -17.78
CA THR A 147 16.35 0.14 -17.96
C THR A 147 17.01 -1.08 -17.32
N ILE A 148 16.31 -1.69 -16.34
CA ILE A 148 16.70 -2.95 -15.68
C ILE A 148 16.10 -4.14 -16.42
N LYS A 149 14.83 -4.00 -16.86
CA LYS A 149 14.11 -5.03 -17.63
C LYS A 149 13.32 -4.37 -18.74
N ALA A 150 13.26 -5.06 -19.89
CA ALA A 150 12.40 -4.71 -21.01
C ALA A 150 11.59 -5.94 -21.43
N TYR A 151 10.33 -5.72 -21.82
CA TYR A 151 9.39 -6.76 -22.22
C TYR A 151 8.99 -6.50 -23.67
N ASP A 152 9.18 -7.50 -24.53
CA ASP A 152 8.79 -7.49 -25.95
C ASP A 152 7.65 -8.51 -26.13
N TYR A 153 6.50 -8.03 -26.57
CA TYR A 153 5.30 -8.84 -26.76
C TYR A 153 5.12 -9.14 -28.23
N ARG A 154 5.42 -10.38 -28.64
CA ARG A 154 5.26 -10.85 -30.03
C ARG A 154 3.97 -11.64 -30.16
N TYR A 155 3.17 -11.32 -31.15
CA TYR A 155 1.99 -12.10 -31.51
C TYR A 155 2.32 -12.97 -32.71
N SER A 156 1.90 -14.24 -32.64
CA SER A 156 1.88 -15.12 -33.81
C SER A 156 0.76 -14.63 -34.74
N VAL A 157 1.12 -14.13 -35.91
CA VAL A 157 0.13 -13.88 -36.98
C VAL A 157 -0.04 -15.21 -37.68
N ASN A 158 -1.13 -15.93 -37.39
CA ASN A 158 -1.54 -17.07 -38.21
C ASN A 158 -1.93 -16.51 -39.58
N SER A 159 -1.09 -16.69 -40.56
CA SER A 159 -1.45 -16.49 -41.98
C SER A 159 -2.40 -17.63 -42.34
N TYR A 160 -3.68 -17.30 -42.58
CA TYR A 160 -4.63 -18.17 -43.25
C TYR A 160 -4.38 -18.16 -44.75
#